data_6f0026e80f23dd602c9f4657c7b616e1
#
_entry.id   6f0026e80f23dd602c9f4657c7b616e1
#
_cell.length_a   1.000
_cell.length_b   1.000
_cell.length_c   1.000
_cell.angle_alpha   90.00
_cell.angle_beta   90.00
_cell.angle_gamma   90.00
#
_symmetry.space_group_name_H-M   'P 1'
#
loop_
_entity.id
_entity.type
_entity.pdbx_description
1 polymer ?
#
loop_
_entity_poly.entity_id
_entity_poly.type
_entity_poly.pdbx_seq_one_letter_code
_entity_poly.pdbx_strand_id
1 'polypeptide(L)'
;LLSRMLKLRGIRHNVLNAKQHALEAQVVAEAGRSGQVTIATNMAGRGTDIKLTPEVKAAGGLAIIGTERHESRRVDRQLRGRAGRQGDPGSSQFFVSLEDDLMRLFGSGRIASMMDRMGLKEGEVIQAGMMTKAIERAQKKVEENNFGIRKRLLEYDDVMNSQREVIYTRCL
;
A
#
# COMPACT_ATOMS: atom_id res chain seq x y z
N LEU A 1 -10.03 -10.22 -8.86
CA LEU A 1 -9.12 -11.11 -9.60
C LEU A 1 -8.45 -12.11 -8.65
N LEU A 2 -7.64 -11.67 -7.67
CA LEU A 2 -6.86 -12.53 -6.77
C LEU A 2 -7.71 -13.57 -6.03
N SER A 3 -8.85 -13.17 -5.44
CA SER A 3 -9.77 -14.11 -4.77
C SER A 3 -10.25 -15.23 -5.69
N ARG A 4 -10.56 -14.93 -6.96
CA ARG A 4 -10.94 -15.94 -7.94
C ARG A 4 -9.81 -16.93 -8.23
N MET A 5 -8.58 -16.43 -8.34
CA MET A 5 -7.41 -17.28 -8.57
C MET A 5 -7.12 -18.21 -7.39
N LEU A 6 -7.23 -17.71 -6.15
CA LEU A 6 -7.06 -18.53 -4.95
C LEU A 6 -8.15 -19.60 -4.82
N LYS A 7 -9.41 -19.26 -5.16
CA LYS A 7 -10.51 -20.24 -5.20
C LYS A 7 -10.24 -21.36 -6.21
N LEU A 8 -9.76 -21.04 -7.41
CA LEU A 8 -9.40 -22.03 -8.43
C LEU A 8 -8.27 -22.96 -7.97
N ARG A 9 -7.41 -22.51 -7.07
CA ARG A 9 -6.33 -23.29 -6.46
C ARG A 9 -6.71 -23.99 -5.17
N GLY A 10 -7.98 -23.93 -4.75
CA GLY A 10 -8.47 -24.56 -3.53
C GLY A 10 -7.95 -23.89 -2.24
N ILE A 11 -7.39 -22.67 -2.32
CA ILE A 11 -6.86 -21.95 -1.16
C ILE A 11 -8.00 -21.22 -0.45
N ARG A 12 -8.28 -21.62 0.80
CA ARG A 12 -9.25 -20.93 1.65
C ARG A 12 -8.75 -19.55 1.99
N HIS A 13 -9.61 -18.53 1.85
CA HIS A 13 -9.25 -17.16 2.15
C HIS A 13 -10.48 -16.33 2.49
N ASN A 14 -10.27 -15.31 3.31
CA ASN A 14 -11.25 -14.29 3.62
C ASN A 14 -10.97 -13.05 2.77
N VAL A 15 -12.03 -12.30 2.42
CA VAL A 15 -11.92 -11.03 1.70
C VAL A 15 -12.45 -9.92 2.57
N LEU A 16 -11.58 -8.97 2.89
CA LEU A 16 -11.88 -7.81 3.70
C LEU A 16 -12.01 -6.59 2.79
N ASN A 17 -13.22 -6.06 2.68
CA ASN A 17 -13.48 -4.83 1.95
C ASN A 17 -14.29 -3.84 2.81
N ALA A 18 -14.13 -2.55 2.53
CA ALA A 18 -14.77 -1.47 3.30
C ALA A 18 -16.32 -1.44 3.27
N LYS A 19 -16.95 -2.34 2.54
CA LYS A 19 -18.43 -2.41 2.43
C LYS A 19 -19.10 -3.23 3.51
N GLN A 20 -18.35 -3.99 4.31
CA GLN A 20 -18.88 -4.95 5.29
C GLN A 20 -18.29 -4.72 6.68
N HIS A 21 -18.53 -3.55 7.27
CA HIS A 21 -17.99 -3.17 8.58
C HIS A 21 -18.34 -4.15 9.71
N ALA A 22 -19.53 -4.76 9.70
CA ALA A 22 -19.93 -5.69 10.74
C ALA A 22 -19.10 -6.99 10.76
N LEU A 23 -18.62 -7.44 9.61
CA LEU A 23 -17.78 -8.64 9.46
C LEU A 23 -16.29 -8.32 9.56
N GLU A 24 -15.91 -7.04 9.48
CA GLU A 24 -14.52 -6.62 9.47
C GLU A 24 -13.76 -7.06 10.71
N ALA A 25 -14.34 -6.83 11.89
CA ALA A 25 -13.73 -7.20 13.17
C ALA A 25 -13.50 -8.72 13.30
N GLN A 26 -14.46 -9.52 12.84
CA GLN A 26 -14.35 -10.97 12.86
C GLN A 26 -13.27 -11.46 11.89
N VAL A 27 -13.25 -10.97 10.66
CA VAL A 27 -12.25 -11.36 9.66
C VAL A 27 -10.84 -10.96 10.11
N VAL A 28 -10.68 -9.79 10.76
CA VAL A 28 -9.39 -9.36 11.31
C VAL A 28 -8.98 -10.24 12.49
N ALA A 29 -9.90 -10.63 13.36
CA ALA A 29 -9.61 -11.54 14.47
C ALA A 29 -9.16 -12.93 13.98
N GLU A 30 -9.69 -13.40 12.84
CA GLU A 30 -9.30 -14.66 12.22
C GLU A 30 -7.95 -14.58 11.47
N ALA A 31 -7.59 -13.41 10.97
CA ALA A 31 -6.37 -13.21 10.18
C ALA A 31 -5.07 -13.57 10.93
N GLY A 32 -5.09 -13.57 12.26
CA GLY A 32 -3.97 -13.95 13.11
C GLY A 32 -3.84 -15.44 13.41
N ARG A 33 -4.69 -16.29 12.83
CA ARG A 33 -4.67 -17.75 13.03
C ARG A 33 -3.78 -18.45 12.01
N SER A 34 -3.27 -19.62 12.38
CA SER A 34 -2.45 -20.45 11.51
C SER A 34 -3.20 -20.91 10.25
N GLY A 35 -2.52 -20.85 9.11
CA GLY A 35 -3.05 -21.27 7.82
C GLY A 35 -4.13 -20.34 7.22
N GLN A 36 -4.40 -19.19 7.84
CA GLN A 36 -5.42 -18.27 7.36
C GLN A 36 -4.83 -17.29 6.33
N VAL A 37 -5.54 -17.14 5.22
CA VAL A 37 -5.22 -16.15 4.19
C VAL A 37 -6.30 -15.08 4.16
N THR A 38 -5.91 -13.81 4.23
CA THR A 38 -6.85 -12.68 4.17
C THR A 38 -6.44 -11.73 3.04
N ILE A 39 -7.34 -11.49 2.11
CA ILE A 39 -7.19 -10.48 1.07
C ILE A 39 -7.83 -9.19 1.58
N ALA A 40 -7.06 -8.12 1.65
CA ALA A 40 -7.54 -6.84 2.14
C ALA A 40 -7.11 -5.70 1.21
N THR A 41 -7.93 -4.66 1.13
CA THR A 41 -7.51 -3.38 0.55
C THR A 41 -6.60 -2.63 1.53
N ASN A 42 -5.86 -1.63 1.06
CA ASN A 42 -4.96 -0.83 1.88
C ASN A 42 -5.66 -0.13 3.05
N MET A 43 -6.94 0.21 2.92
CA MET A 43 -7.75 0.89 3.94
C MET A 43 -8.45 -0.07 4.90
N ALA A 44 -8.70 -1.31 4.50
CA ALA A 44 -9.43 -2.29 5.30
C ALA A 44 -8.62 -2.71 6.54
N GLY A 45 -9.27 -2.83 7.70
CA GLY A 45 -8.63 -3.14 8.98
C GLY A 45 -7.71 -2.04 9.52
N ARG A 46 -7.85 -0.80 9.05
CA ARG A 46 -7.06 0.32 9.56
C ARG A 46 -7.44 0.62 11.01
N GLY A 47 -6.43 0.72 11.88
CA GLY A 47 -6.63 0.97 13.31
C GLY A 47 -6.92 -0.29 14.14
N THR A 48 -7.14 -1.43 13.50
CA THR A 48 -7.36 -2.70 14.20
C THR A 48 -6.05 -3.48 14.31
N ASP A 49 -5.80 -4.05 15.47
CA ASP A 49 -4.62 -4.89 15.72
C ASP A 49 -4.92 -6.36 15.42
N ILE A 50 -4.01 -7.01 14.68
CA ILE A 50 -4.12 -8.44 14.35
C ILE A 50 -3.40 -9.22 15.44
N LYS A 51 -4.17 -9.84 16.33
CA LYS A 51 -3.61 -10.67 17.41
C LYS A 51 -3.16 -12.02 16.88
N LEU A 52 -1.89 -12.34 17.04
CA LEU A 52 -1.31 -13.60 16.57
C LEU A 52 -1.42 -14.68 17.65
N THR A 53 -1.77 -15.90 17.24
CA THR A 53 -1.71 -17.07 18.12
C THR A 53 -0.25 -17.46 18.41
N PRO A 54 0.04 -18.14 19.55
CA PRO A 54 1.40 -18.59 19.87
C PRO A 54 2.05 -19.43 18.77
N GLU A 55 1.27 -20.28 18.09
CA GLU A 55 1.73 -21.10 16.96
C GLU A 55 2.21 -20.26 15.79
N VAL A 56 1.46 -19.20 15.46
CA VAL A 56 1.82 -18.27 14.35
C VAL A 56 3.09 -17.50 14.71
N LYS A 57 3.23 -17.06 15.97
CA LYS A 57 4.45 -16.41 16.46
C LYS A 57 5.67 -17.32 16.35
N ALA A 58 5.53 -18.60 16.74
CA ALA A 58 6.59 -19.60 16.62
C ALA A 58 6.95 -19.91 15.16
N ALA A 59 5.98 -19.82 14.24
CA ALA A 59 6.18 -20.04 12.81
C ALA A 59 6.79 -18.83 12.05
N GLY A 60 7.08 -17.72 12.75
CA GLY A 60 7.67 -16.52 12.13
C GLY A 60 6.71 -15.34 12.00
N GLY A 61 5.50 -15.44 12.53
CA GLY A 61 4.52 -14.37 12.64
C GLY A 61 3.70 -14.11 11.37
N LEU A 62 3.19 -12.89 11.25
CA LEU A 62 2.34 -12.49 10.15
C LEU A 62 3.16 -12.14 8.91
N ALA A 63 2.85 -12.78 7.78
CA ALA A 63 3.42 -12.46 6.48
C ALA A 63 2.50 -11.48 5.72
N ILE A 64 3.01 -10.32 5.35
CA ILE A 64 2.33 -9.33 4.53
C ILE A 64 2.82 -9.44 3.09
N ILE A 65 1.91 -9.70 2.17
CA ILE A 65 2.18 -9.76 0.73
C ILE A 65 1.47 -8.57 0.08
N GLY A 66 2.25 -7.62 -0.42
CA GLY A 66 1.75 -6.51 -1.23
C GLY A 66 1.79 -6.87 -2.71
N THR A 67 0.68 -6.67 -3.42
CA THR A 67 0.57 -6.96 -4.87
C THR A 67 0.79 -5.73 -5.73
N GLU A 68 0.98 -4.57 -5.11
CA GLU A 68 1.27 -3.29 -5.76
C GLU A 68 1.96 -2.35 -4.77
N ARG A 69 2.59 -1.30 -5.26
CA ARG A 69 3.12 -0.21 -4.44
C ARG A 69 2.18 0.99 -4.52
N HIS A 70 1.93 1.60 -3.39
CA HIS A 70 1.16 2.83 -3.35
C HIS A 70 2.00 4.03 -3.80
N GLU A 71 1.37 5.09 -4.29
CA GLU A 71 2.05 6.34 -4.66
C GLU A 71 2.77 7.00 -3.47
N SER A 72 2.26 6.79 -2.26
CA SER A 72 2.83 7.33 -1.03
C SER A 72 3.58 6.25 -0.25
N ARG A 73 4.85 6.50 0.06
CA ARG A 73 5.69 5.65 0.92
C ARG A 73 5.09 5.44 2.30
N ARG A 74 4.35 6.42 2.79
CA ARG A 74 3.67 6.33 4.10
C ARG A 74 2.65 5.21 4.13
N VAL A 75 1.89 5.02 3.06
CA VAL A 75 0.89 3.95 2.95
C VAL A 75 1.58 2.58 2.89
N ASP A 76 2.65 2.44 2.11
CA ASP A 76 3.43 1.20 2.08
C ASP A 76 4.00 0.83 3.45
N ARG A 77 4.54 1.81 4.18
CA ARG A 77 5.02 1.60 5.55
C ARG A 77 3.90 1.20 6.50
N GLN A 78 2.71 1.78 6.35
CA GLN A 78 1.53 1.42 7.13
C GLN A 78 1.08 -0.02 6.85
N LEU A 79 1.17 -0.48 5.60
CA LEU A 79 0.89 -1.86 5.24
C LEU A 79 1.92 -2.82 5.86
N ARG A 80 3.21 -2.53 5.72
CA ARG A 80 4.28 -3.31 6.37
C ARG A 80 4.14 -3.36 7.88
N GLY A 81 3.76 -2.25 8.50
CA GLY A 81 3.58 -2.12 9.94
C GLY A 81 2.35 -2.85 10.50
N ARG A 82 1.64 -3.63 9.69
CA ARG A 82 0.64 -4.59 10.18
C ARG A 82 1.31 -5.88 10.70
N ALA A 83 2.49 -6.22 10.18
CA ALA A 83 3.34 -7.25 10.76
C ALA A 83 4.31 -6.65 11.78
N GLY A 84 4.87 -7.47 12.65
CA GLY A 84 5.88 -7.06 13.64
C GLY A 84 5.36 -6.13 14.72
N ARG A 85 4.07 -6.10 14.99
CA ARG A 85 3.48 -5.26 16.05
C ARG A 85 3.80 -5.84 17.43
N GLN A 86 3.96 -4.96 18.41
CA GLN A 86 4.19 -5.33 19.82
C GLN A 86 5.42 -6.24 20.03
N GLY A 87 6.40 -6.19 19.13
CA GLY A 87 7.58 -7.06 19.18
C GLY A 87 7.35 -8.47 18.61
N ASP A 88 6.17 -8.76 18.07
CA ASP A 88 5.89 -10.02 17.41
C ASP A 88 6.74 -10.19 16.13
N PRO A 89 7.16 -11.41 15.79
CA PRO A 89 7.82 -11.68 14.52
C PRO A 89 6.87 -11.40 13.35
N GLY A 90 7.44 -11.13 12.18
CA GLY A 90 6.66 -10.92 10.96
C GLY A 90 7.53 -10.62 9.76
N SER A 91 6.98 -10.80 8.58
CA SER A 91 7.65 -10.55 7.33
C SER A 91 6.79 -9.71 6.38
N SER A 92 7.42 -9.01 5.46
CA SER A 92 6.70 -8.28 4.42
C SER A 92 7.44 -8.34 3.09
N GLN A 93 6.70 -8.65 2.03
CA GLN A 93 7.23 -8.72 0.67
C GLN A 93 6.26 -8.05 -0.30
N PHE A 94 6.79 -7.30 -1.26
CA PHE A 94 6.01 -6.71 -2.34
C PHE A 94 6.35 -7.39 -3.67
N PHE A 95 5.30 -7.77 -4.39
CA PHE A 95 5.34 -8.21 -5.77
C PHE A 95 4.72 -7.11 -6.61
N VAL A 96 5.49 -6.51 -7.49
CA VAL A 96 5.06 -5.36 -8.29
C VAL A 96 5.32 -5.63 -9.76
N SER A 97 4.47 -5.10 -10.63
CA SER A 97 4.67 -5.11 -12.07
C SER A 97 5.36 -3.82 -12.51
N LEU A 98 6.15 -3.90 -13.56
CA LEU A 98 6.67 -2.70 -14.23
C LEU A 98 5.59 -1.95 -15.02
N GLU A 99 4.45 -2.59 -15.22
CA GLU A 99 3.26 -2.00 -15.85
C GLU A 99 2.37 -1.25 -14.85
N ASP A 100 2.65 -1.35 -13.53
CA ASP A 100 1.91 -0.60 -12.51
C ASP A 100 1.98 0.90 -12.77
N ASP A 101 0.89 1.62 -12.47
CA ASP A 101 0.75 3.06 -12.76
C ASP A 101 1.90 3.91 -12.23
N LEU A 102 2.40 3.59 -11.04
CA LEU A 102 3.56 4.26 -10.45
C LEU A 102 4.80 4.15 -11.35
N MET A 103 5.03 2.97 -11.91
CA MET A 103 6.19 2.71 -12.78
C MET A 103 5.99 3.31 -14.16
N ARG A 104 4.79 3.28 -14.70
CA ARG A 104 4.45 3.90 -15.99
C ARG A 104 4.65 5.41 -15.98
N LEU A 105 4.22 6.09 -14.90
CA LEU A 105 4.28 7.55 -14.80
C LEU A 105 5.69 8.07 -14.57
N PHE A 106 6.53 7.35 -13.82
CA PHE A 106 7.80 7.89 -13.34
C PHE A 106 9.04 7.03 -13.62
N GLY A 107 8.88 5.83 -14.15
CA GLY A 107 9.96 4.86 -14.30
C GLY A 107 10.22 4.32 -15.71
N SER A 108 9.28 4.47 -16.64
CA SER A 108 9.22 3.65 -17.87
C SER A 108 10.44 3.75 -18.80
N GLY A 109 10.94 4.94 -19.09
CA GLY A 109 11.98 5.11 -20.11
C GLY A 109 13.37 4.56 -19.71
N ARG A 110 13.77 4.73 -18.47
CA ARG A 110 15.09 4.26 -17.99
C ARG A 110 15.08 2.79 -17.61
N ILE A 111 13.94 2.30 -17.13
CA ILE A 111 13.78 0.90 -16.72
C ILE A 111 13.69 0.01 -17.95
N ALA A 112 12.92 0.39 -18.96
CA ALA A 112 12.85 -0.33 -20.23
C ALA A 112 14.25 -0.47 -20.86
N SER A 113 15.00 0.62 -20.98
CA SER A 113 16.38 0.59 -21.51
C SER A 113 17.34 -0.26 -20.68
N MET A 114 17.10 -0.38 -19.37
CA MET A 114 17.92 -1.20 -18.49
C MET A 114 17.55 -2.69 -18.64
N MET A 115 16.28 -3.02 -18.82
CA MET A 115 15.81 -4.38 -19.08
C MET A 115 16.35 -4.91 -20.42
N ASP A 116 16.31 -4.09 -21.46
CA ASP A 116 16.88 -4.44 -22.77
C ASP A 116 18.38 -4.75 -22.67
N ARG A 117 19.12 -3.96 -21.88
CA ARG A 117 20.57 -4.19 -21.65
C ARG A 117 20.86 -5.45 -20.83
N MET A 118 19.98 -5.84 -19.92
CA MET A 118 20.15 -7.03 -19.09
C MET A 118 19.65 -8.31 -19.78
N GLY A 119 19.04 -8.20 -20.96
CA GLY A 119 18.54 -9.35 -21.71
C GLY A 119 17.41 -10.11 -20.99
N LEU A 120 16.66 -9.44 -20.12
CA LEU A 120 15.58 -10.04 -19.35
C LEU A 120 14.39 -10.38 -20.25
N LYS A 121 13.88 -11.58 -20.10
CA LYS A 121 12.69 -12.04 -20.84
C LYS A 121 11.41 -11.63 -20.11
N GLU A 122 10.35 -11.44 -20.88
CA GLU A 122 9.01 -11.18 -20.34
C GLU A 122 8.58 -12.29 -19.38
N GLY A 123 8.08 -11.92 -18.19
CA GLY A 123 7.68 -12.87 -17.15
C GLY A 123 8.79 -13.27 -16.16
N GLU A 124 10.01 -12.78 -16.31
CA GLU A 124 11.11 -13.08 -15.40
C GLU A 124 11.03 -12.22 -14.13
N VAL A 125 11.26 -12.85 -12.96
CA VAL A 125 11.22 -12.17 -11.66
C VAL A 125 12.55 -11.49 -11.38
N ILE A 126 12.54 -10.17 -11.31
CA ILE A 126 13.73 -9.36 -11.05
C ILE A 126 13.85 -9.06 -9.55
N GLN A 127 14.87 -9.59 -8.92
CA GLN A 127 15.23 -9.27 -7.54
C GLN A 127 16.46 -8.35 -7.52
N ALA A 128 16.27 -7.06 -7.77
CA ALA A 128 17.39 -6.13 -7.77
C ALA A 128 17.14 -4.97 -6.79
N GLY A 129 18.11 -4.71 -5.92
CA GLY A 129 18.08 -3.55 -5.01
C GLY A 129 17.97 -2.21 -5.75
N MET A 130 18.41 -2.19 -7.02
CA MET A 130 18.29 -1.05 -7.92
C MET A 130 16.83 -0.73 -8.24
N MET A 131 15.96 -1.76 -8.39
CA MET A 131 14.52 -1.61 -8.61
C MET A 131 13.84 -0.97 -7.40
N THR A 132 14.20 -1.40 -6.19
CA THR A 132 13.69 -0.79 -4.95
C THR A 132 13.99 0.70 -4.91
N LYS A 133 15.23 1.10 -5.22
CA LYS A 133 15.62 2.51 -5.29
C LYS A 133 14.90 3.28 -6.40
N ALA A 134 14.62 2.66 -7.54
CA ALA A 134 13.85 3.28 -8.62
C ALA A 134 12.40 3.56 -8.20
N ILE A 135 11.75 2.59 -7.55
CA ILE A 135 10.40 2.73 -7.00
C ILE A 135 10.37 3.85 -5.94
N GLU A 136 11.32 3.87 -5.02
CA GLU A 136 11.39 4.92 -3.98
C GLU A 136 11.56 6.33 -4.57
N ARG A 137 12.36 6.46 -5.63
CA ARG A 137 12.50 7.74 -6.35
C ARG A 137 11.22 8.15 -7.06
N ALA A 138 10.52 7.20 -7.68
CA ALA A 138 9.23 7.43 -8.31
C ALA A 138 8.21 7.93 -7.28
N GLN A 139 8.07 7.23 -6.14
CA GLN A 139 7.19 7.63 -5.04
C GLN A 139 7.52 9.04 -4.51
N LYS A 140 8.81 9.34 -4.32
CA LYS A 140 9.24 10.67 -3.86
C LYS A 140 8.80 11.76 -4.84
N LYS A 141 8.94 11.54 -6.14
CA LYS A 141 8.54 12.50 -7.17
C LYS A 141 7.02 12.72 -7.18
N VAL A 142 6.22 11.67 -6.98
CA VAL A 142 4.76 11.79 -6.83
C VAL A 142 4.40 12.58 -5.57
N GLU A 143 5.03 12.28 -4.44
CA GLU A 143 4.83 12.97 -3.18
C GLU A 143 5.14 14.48 -3.30
N GLU A 144 6.23 14.83 -3.98
CA GLU A 144 6.64 16.22 -4.24
C GLU A 144 5.61 16.95 -5.14
N ASN A 145 5.15 16.29 -6.20
CA ASN A 145 4.12 16.84 -7.08
C ASN A 145 2.80 17.08 -6.34
N ASN A 146 2.33 16.07 -5.61
CA ASN A 146 1.12 16.16 -4.81
C ASN A 146 1.22 17.20 -3.69
N PHE A 147 2.41 17.37 -3.11
CA PHE A 147 2.67 18.44 -2.15
C PHE A 147 2.54 19.81 -2.81
N GLY A 148 3.11 20.00 -3.99
CA GLY A 148 3.00 21.26 -4.75
C GLY A 148 1.54 21.63 -5.08
N ILE A 149 0.74 20.63 -5.50
CA ILE A 149 -0.68 20.83 -5.78
C ILE A 149 -1.43 21.27 -4.49
N ARG A 150 -1.22 20.56 -3.39
CA ARG A 150 -1.85 20.89 -2.10
C ARG A 150 -1.44 22.27 -1.60
N LYS A 151 -0.17 22.64 -1.75
CA LYS A 151 0.31 23.97 -1.37
C LYS A 151 -0.40 25.07 -2.13
N ARG A 152 -0.56 24.92 -3.44
CA ARG A 152 -1.31 25.89 -4.26
C ARG A 152 -2.77 26.00 -3.84
N LEU A 153 -3.42 24.88 -3.53
CA LEU A 153 -4.81 24.90 -3.03
C LEU A 153 -4.94 25.68 -1.72
N LEU A 154 -3.99 25.52 -0.79
CA LEU A 154 -3.97 26.30 0.44
C LEU A 154 -3.75 27.79 0.18
N GLU A 155 -2.85 28.16 -0.72
CA GLU A 155 -2.63 29.54 -1.11
C GLU A 155 -3.90 30.20 -1.66
N TYR A 156 -4.72 29.47 -2.45
CA TYR A 156 -6.04 29.95 -2.89
C TYR A 156 -7.04 30.06 -1.74
N ASP A 157 -7.05 29.09 -0.84
CA ASP A 157 -7.98 29.08 0.29
C ASP A 157 -7.68 30.23 1.26
N ASP A 158 -6.41 30.57 1.50
CA ASP A 158 -5.99 31.72 2.30
C ASP A 158 -6.51 33.05 1.72
N VAL A 159 -6.46 33.23 0.40
CA VAL A 159 -7.02 34.42 -0.27
C VAL A 159 -8.54 34.49 -0.07
N MET A 160 -9.23 33.37 -0.23
CA MET A 160 -10.69 33.29 -0.03
C MET A 160 -11.09 33.58 1.42
N ASN A 161 -10.32 33.08 2.38
CA ASN A 161 -10.55 33.31 3.80
C ASN A 161 -10.35 34.80 4.16
N SER A 162 -9.30 35.43 3.65
CA SER A 162 -9.08 36.85 3.82
C SER A 162 -10.23 37.70 3.27
N GLN A 163 -10.77 37.32 2.11
CA GLN A 163 -11.96 37.97 1.54
C GLN A 163 -13.21 37.80 2.43
N ARG A 164 -13.42 36.57 2.94
CA ARG A 164 -14.53 36.30 3.88
C ARG A 164 -14.42 37.11 5.13
N GLU A 165 -13.25 37.22 5.76
CA GLU A 165 -13.03 38.02 6.96
C GLU A 165 -13.40 39.48 6.74
N VAL A 166 -12.98 40.08 5.62
CA VAL A 166 -13.33 41.45 5.26
C VAL A 166 -14.85 41.64 5.14
N ILE A 167 -15.55 40.70 4.52
CA ILE A 167 -17.00 40.74 4.35
C ILE A 167 -17.70 40.62 5.71
N TYR A 168 -17.34 39.61 6.51
CA TYR A 168 -17.97 39.40 7.83
C TYR A 168 -17.72 40.54 8.78
N THR A 169 -16.53 41.13 8.79
CA THR A 169 -16.23 42.29 9.64
C THR A 169 -17.04 43.54 9.26
N ARG A 170 -17.46 43.63 7.99
CA ARG A 170 -18.30 44.76 7.52
C ARG A 170 -19.80 44.53 7.69
N CYS A 171 -20.22 43.26 7.80
CA CYS A 171 -21.63 42.89 7.96
C CYS A 171 -22.08 42.78 9.43
N LEU A 172 -21.15 42.85 10.38
CA LEU A 172 -21.39 42.94 11.84
C LEU A 172 -21.25 44.40 12.29
#